data_ef991077bea4fedb55b5aa4200529ce6
#
_entry.id   ef991077bea4fedb55b5aa4200529ce6
#
_cell.length_a   1.000
_cell.length_b   1.000
_cell.length_c   1.000
_cell.angle_alpha   90.00
_cell.angle_beta   90.00
_cell.angle_gamma   90.00
#
_symmetry.space_group_name_H-M   'P 1'
#
loop_
_entity.id
_entity.type
_entity.pdbx_description
1 polymer ?
#
loop_
_entity_poly.entity_id
_entity_poly.type
_entity_poly.pdbx_seq_one_letter_code
_entity_poly.pdbx_strand_id
1 'polypeptide(L)'
;MSSGELNQDGQQQQQLLQPQHKEAPRPVSSSEPPPPITTGARYGFSQFFDGIGLSRDSLAFNVPSLQQVTLWFQAAASMSLINVDLLALATGGAGYLAAINAANLSTPAISLLAYQPSFADIIGTNATARKIADLDWQAFHEGGVYNKRDNTMYISSNYQSLADNINITVLSLDDLSVRSTQFPDLAEANGGSSYYPPGADQSAPPPMQVWCDQGDFDAYSKLLAVDVNTNKTEPLIIGFNGRNFSAVNDVRQHPVTGDLWFTDAEYGFYQHFRPASQVPRHVYRFEPATGVVQVVADGIQQPNGIEFSPDYKTLYVSDTGAQRFDANLTGSATIYAYDIVGDKRLANRRVFAYADSGFPDGVHTDTDGNVWGGCGDGVHIWNPDGILLGKIHLGETSNNFAFAPGKVFVFSNYRLWVVEGINALGREVCKDFGADSDPRCSK
;
A
#
# COMPACT_ATOMS: atom_id res chain seq x y z
N MET A 1 -14.74 -34.90 -71.87
CA MET A 1 -13.37 -35.08 -72.35
C MET A 1 -12.53 -34.23 -71.42
N SER A 2 -11.67 -34.65 -70.63
CA SER A 2 -10.88 -35.76 -70.14
C SER A 2 -10.61 -35.48 -68.66
N SER A 3 -10.93 -36.32 -67.78
CA SER A 3 -10.17 -37.45 -67.20
C SER A 3 -8.73 -37.11 -66.75
N GLY A 4 -8.44 -37.25 -65.45
CA GLY A 4 -7.21 -37.77 -64.92
C GLY A 4 -6.54 -36.90 -63.94
N GLU A 5 -6.25 -37.29 -62.90
CA GLU A 5 -5.36 -38.13 -62.13
C GLU A 5 -5.30 -37.70 -60.71
N LEU A 6 -5.73 -38.53 -59.78
CA LEU A 6 -5.53 -38.50 -58.39
C LEU A 6 -4.04 -38.85 -58.07
N ASN A 7 -3.33 -37.96 -57.33
CA ASN A 7 -1.99 -38.25 -56.90
C ASN A 7 -2.02 -38.83 -55.46
N GLN A 8 -1.39 -40.01 -55.31
CA GLN A 8 -1.30 -40.84 -54.11
C GLN A 8 -0.20 -40.34 -53.16
N ASP A 9 -0.32 -39.19 -52.54
CA ASP A 9 0.66 -38.76 -51.52
C ASP A 9 0.02 -38.29 -50.21
N GLY A 10 -1.21 -38.71 -49.91
CA GLY A 10 -1.96 -38.33 -48.70
C GLY A 10 -2.00 -39.36 -47.56
N GLN A 11 -1.18 -40.40 -47.57
CA GLN A 11 -1.29 -41.49 -46.56
C GLN A 11 -0.05 -41.78 -45.70
N GLN A 12 0.92 -40.89 -45.61
CA GLN A 12 2.13 -41.12 -44.77
C GLN A 12 2.35 -40.14 -43.62
N GLN A 13 1.40 -39.29 -43.23
CA GLN A 13 1.56 -38.39 -42.09
C GLN A 13 0.55 -38.57 -40.97
N GLN A 14 -0.14 -39.69 -40.84
CA GLN A 14 -1.07 -39.94 -39.71
C GLN A 14 -0.66 -41.08 -38.77
N GLN A 15 0.62 -41.42 -38.67
CA GLN A 15 1.10 -42.49 -37.78
C GLN A 15 2.13 -42.10 -36.71
N LEU A 16 2.14 -40.85 -36.24
CA LEU A 16 3.07 -40.41 -35.16
C LEU A 16 2.41 -39.52 -34.13
N LEU A 17 1.28 -39.91 -33.56
CA LEU A 17 0.77 -39.34 -32.28
C LEU A 17 -0.16 -40.36 -31.61
N GLN A 18 0.44 -41.41 -31.06
CA GLN A 18 -0.20 -42.17 -29.97
C GLN A 18 0.50 -41.81 -28.66
N PRO A 19 -0.22 -41.44 -27.59
CA PRO A 19 0.38 -41.17 -26.27
C PRO A 19 0.82 -42.49 -25.66
N GLN A 20 2.09 -42.55 -25.28
CA GLN A 20 2.63 -43.62 -24.42
C GLN A 20 1.99 -43.54 -23.07
N HIS A 21 1.24 -44.52 -22.65
CA HIS A 21 0.82 -44.77 -21.27
C HIS A 21 2.06 -44.98 -20.41
N LYS A 22 2.40 -43.95 -19.57
CA LYS A 22 3.26 -44.17 -18.42
C LYS A 22 2.42 -44.73 -17.30
N GLU A 23 2.78 -45.92 -16.85
CA GLU A 23 2.21 -46.56 -15.66
C GLU A 23 2.32 -45.64 -14.45
N ALA A 24 1.24 -45.50 -13.70
CA ALA A 24 1.20 -44.83 -12.41
C ALA A 24 2.03 -45.62 -11.40
N PRO A 25 2.83 -44.97 -10.54
CA PRO A 25 3.52 -45.65 -9.46
C PRO A 25 2.51 -46.16 -8.43
N ARG A 26 2.69 -47.41 -7.98
CA ARG A 26 1.89 -48.06 -6.95
C ARG A 26 1.99 -47.30 -5.60
N PRO A 27 0.92 -47.26 -4.81
CA PRO A 27 0.98 -46.64 -3.50
C PRO A 27 1.87 -47.48 -2.56
N VAL A 28 2.85 -46.82 -1.93
CA VAL A 28 3.63 -47.38 -0.84
C VAL A 28 2.81 -47.23 0.44
N SER A 29 2.41 -48.37 1.00
CA SER A 29 1.83 -48.43 2.34
C SER A 29 2.94 -48.33 3.36
N SER A 30 3.01 -47.28 4.14
CA SER A 30 3.67 -47.28 5.43
C SER A 30 2.87 -46.45 6.42
N SER A 31 2.33 -47.16 7.37
CA SER A 31 1.65 -46.71 8.55
C SER A 31 2.66 -46.27 9.59
N GLU A 32 2.91 -44.99 9.72
CA GLU A 32 3.32 -44.36 10.98
C GLU A 32 2.70 -42.98 11.06
N PRO A 33 2.02 -42.64 12.18
CA PRO A 33 1.49 -41.29 12.38
C PRO A 33 2.66 -40.32 12.59
N PRO A 34 2.55 -39.08 12.07
CA PRO A 34 3.55 -38.06 12.36
C PRO A 34 3.58 -37.74 13.86
N PRO A 35 4.73 -37.37 14.41
CA PRO A 35 4.84 -36.99 15.81
C PRO A 35 3.99 -35.74 16.09
N PRO A 36 3.50 -35.56 17.33
CA PRO A 36 2.67 -34.41 17.67
C PRO A 36 3.44 -33.12 17.48
N ILE A 37 2.81 -32.20 16.74
CA ILE A 37 3.31 -30.84 16.58
C ILE A 37 3.24 -30.16 17.95
N THR A 38 4.38 -29.94 18.55
CA THR A 38 4.50 -29.10 19.73
C THR A 38 4.10 -27.67 19.34
N THR A 39 3.00 -27.22 19.88
CA THR A 39 2.54 -25.84 19.86
C THR A 39 3.62 -24.92 20.45
N GLY A 40 4.19 -24.05 19.65
CA GLY A 40 5.11 -23.06 20.18
C GLY A 40 5.97 -22.34 19.16
N ALA A 41 5.39 -21.57 18.28
CA ALA A 41 6.08 -20.40 17.71
C ALA A 41 5.03 -19.42 17.19
N ARG A 42 4.66 -18.48 18.01
CA ARG A 42 3.97 -17.27 17.60
C ARG A 42 5.00 -16.40 16.88
N TYR A 43 4.90 -16.27 15.58
CA TYR A 43 5.65 -15.26 14.83
C TYR A 43 4.80 -13.99 14.77
N GLY A 44 5.02 -13.13 15.78
CA GLY A 44 4.60 -11.74 15.67
C GLY A 44 5.69 -10.94 14.96
N PHE A 45 5.31 -9.87 14.30
CA PHE A 45 6.11 -8.88 13.55
C PHE A 45 7.19 -8.14 14.39
N SER A 46 7.65 -8.70 15.51
CA SER A 46 8.50 -8.02 16.51
C SER A 46 9.87 -8.63 16.73
N GLN A 47 10.50 -9.27 15.76
CA GLN A 47 11.86 -9.78 15.94
C GLN A 47 12.95 -8.87 15.38
N PHE A 48 13.03 -7.64 15.89
CA PHE A 48 14.28 -6.88 15.79
C PHE A 48 14.72 -6.25 17.12
N PHE A 49 13.97 -6.42 18.23
CA PHE A 49 14.43 -5.98 19.55
C PHE A 49 13.88 -6.90 20.65
N ASP A 50 14.58 -7.97 20.98
CA ASP A 50 14.39 -8.69 22.23
C ASP A 50 15.62 -8.52 23.13
N GLY A 51 15.40 -7.81 24.18
CA GLY A 51 16.28 -7.72 25.34
C GLY A 51 15.64 -6.94 26.46
N ILE A 52 14.70 -7.56 27.18
CA ILE A 52 14.51 -7.44 28.64
C ILE A 52 13.26 -8.25 29.01
N GLY A 53 13.44 -9.28 29.83
CA GLY A 53 12.37 -10.17 30.26
C GLY A 53 11.48 -9.57 31.36
N LEU A 54 10.16 -9.84 31.26
CA LEU A 54 9.24 -9.87 32.40
C LEU A 54 8.13 -10.91 32.17
N SER A 55 7.80 -11.64 33.24
CA SER A 55 6.92 -12.79 33.30
C SER A 55 5.44 -12.46 33.10
N ARG A 56 4.70 -13.42 32.46
CA ARG A 56 3.23 -13.40 32.38
C ARG A 56 2.62 -14.10 33.58
N ASP A 57 1.59 -13.47 34.16
CA ASP A 57 0.47 -14.14 34.78
C ASP A 57 -0.82 -13.34 34.63
N SER A 58 -1.78 -14.06 34.06
CA SER A 58 -3.25 -13.91 34.10
C SER A 58 -3.87 -12.52 34.30
N LEU A 59 -4.55 -11.99 33.28
CA LEU A 59 -5.63 -11.03 33.47
C LEU A 59 -6.81 -11.29 32.52
N ALA A 60 -7.99 -11.34 33.11
CA ALA A 60 -9.30 -11.42 32.47
C ALA A 60 -9.57 -10.11 31.67
N PHE A 61 -10.07 -10.26 30.46
CA PHE A 61 -10.41 -9.12 29.61
C PHE A 61 -11.66 -8.41 30.10
N ASN A 62 -11.47 -7.19 30.61
CA ASN A 62 -12.50 -6.17 30.67
C ASN A 62 -12.28 -5.23 29.47
N VAL A 63 -13.34 -4.93 28.71
CA VAL A 63 -13.34 -3.93 27.64
C VAL A 63 -12.93 -2.58 28.26
N PRO A 64 -11.84 -1.93 27.81
CA PRO A 64 -11.46 -0.64 28.37
C PRO A 64 -12.38 0.44 27.80
N SER A 65 -13.17 1.07 28.68
CA SER A 65 -13.73 2.40 28.48
C SER A 65 -12.60 3.37 28.08
N LEU A 66 -12.83 4.15 27.02
CA LEU A 66 -12.13 5.35 26.60
C LEU A 66 -10.90 5.71 27.46
N GLN A 67 -9.74 5.16 27.13
CA GLN A 67 -8.48 5.65 27.69
C GLN A 67 -8.20 7.02 27.09
N GLN A 68 -8.02 8.00 27.94
CA GLN A 68 -7.56 9.34 27.57
C GLN A 68 -6.25 9.23 26.80
N VAL A 69 -6.29 9.54 25.50
CA VAL A 69 -5.09 9.74 24.70
C VAL A 69 -4.38 10.95 25.28
N THR A 70 -3.24 10.74 25.93
CA THR A 70 -2.39 11.82 26.38
C THR A 70 -1.69 12.39 25.16
N LEU A 71 -2.25 13.45 24.59
CA LEU A 71 -1.64 14.19 23.47
C LEU A 71 -0.37 14.88 23.98
N TRP A 72 0.76 14.35 23.62
CA TRP A 72 2.04 15.02 23.80
C TRP A 72 2.23 16.02 22.66
N PHE A 73 1.86 17.27 22.86
CA PHE A 73 2.26 18.33 21.94
C PHE A 73 3.77 18.56 22.06
N GLN A 74 4.55 17.83 21.30
CA GLN A 74 5.93 18.26 21.04
C GLN A 74 5.88 19.53 20.18
N ALA A 75 6.62 20.56 20.61
CA ALA A 75 6.81 21.73 19.76
C ALA A 75 7.39 21.30 18.40
N ALA A 76 6.87 21.85 17.30
CA ALA A 76 7.41 21.56 15.99
C ALA A 76 8.90 21.96 15.96
N ALA A 77 9.75 20.99 15.62
CA ALA A 77 11.18 21.22 15.51
C ALA A 77 11.55 21.47 14.04
N SER A 78 12.42 22.46 13.81
CA SER A 78 13.04 22.66 12.49
C SER A 78 13.81 21.39 12.11
N MET A 79 13.60 20.90 10.88
CA MET A 79 14.26 19.70 10.38
C MET A 79 15.66 20.03 9.85
N SER A 80 16.62 19.20 10.20
CA SER A 80 17.97 19.29 9.64
C SER A 80 18.00 18.60 8.28
N LEU A 81 18.48 19.31 7.26
CA LEU A 81 18.77 18.73 5.95
C LEU A 81 20.19 18.15 5.97
N ILE A 82 20.30 16.84 5.81
CA ILE A 82 21.56 16.11 5.76
C ILE A 82 21.85 15.75 4.32
N ASN A 83 22.90 16.31 3.73
CA ASN A 83 23.32 15.97 2.39
C ASN A 83 24.04 14.61 2.37
N VAL A 84 23.62 13.72 1.47
CA VAL A 84 24.18 12.39 1.30
C VAL A 84 25.17 12.41 0.13
N ASP A 85 26.40 12.00 0.39
CA ASP A 85 27.40 11.80 -0.65
C ASP A 85 27.18 10.46 -1.33
N LEU A 86 26.57 10.47 -2.53
CA LEU A 86 26.26 9.26 -3.30
C LEU A 86 27.52 8.48 -3.72
N LEU A 87 28.62 9.19 -3.98
CA LEU A 87 29.85 8.52 -4.36
C LEU A 87 30.48 7.80 -3.16
N ALA A 88 30.50 8.44 -1.99
CA ALA A 88 30.93 7.80 -0.76
C ALA A 88 30.04 6.63 -0.40
N LEU A 89 28.72 6.74 -0.62
CA LEU A 89 27.78 5.63 -0.44
C LEU A 89 28.09 4.45 -1.35
N ALA A 90 28.34 4.70 -2.65
CA ALA A 90 28.62 3.66 -3.62
C ALA A 90 29.97 2.97 -3.40
N THR A 91 30.94 3.66 -2.80
CA THR A 91 32.31 3.16 -2.62
C THR A 91 32.66 2.77 -1.18
N GLY A 92 31.93 3.27 -0.20
CA GLY A 92 32.26 3.18 1.24
C GLY A 92 31.44 2.18 2.06
N GLY A 93 30.35 1.62 1.51
CA GLY A 93 29.56 0.56 2.16
C GLY A 93 29.05 0.93 3.56
N ALA A 94 29.45 0.17 4.58
CA ALA A 94 28.90 0.28 5.93
C ALA A 94 29.09 1.63 6.64
N GLY A 95 29.98 2.48 6.15
CA GLY A 95 30.21 3.81 6.75
C GLY A 95 29.00 4.76 6.61
N TYR A 96 28.20 4.58 5.58
CA TYR A 96 27.01 5.40 5.32
C TYR A 96 25.90 5.17 6.35
N LEU A 97 25.51 3.92 6.59
CA LEU A 97 24.50 3.58 7.59
C LEU A 97 24.94 4.01 9.00
N ALA A 98 26.24 3.90 9.29
CA ALA A 98 26.80 4.38 10.54
C ALA A 98 26.69 5.91 10.69
N ALA A 99 26.92 6.67 9.61
CA ALA A 99 26.79 8.12 9.62
C ALA A 99 25.33 8.59 9.80
N ILE A 100 24.38 7.94 9.13
CA ILE A 100 22.94 8.21 9.30
C ILE A 100 22.49 7.85 10.71
N ASN A 101 22.86 6.68 11.19
CA ASN A 101 22.51 6.24 12.54
C ASN A 101 23.12 7.16 13.60
N ALA A 102 24.36 7.63 13.41
CA ALA A 102 24.99 8.59 14.33
C ALA A 102 24.27 9.95 14.36
N ALA A 103 23.76 10.40 13.24
CA ALA A 103 22.95 11.63 13.14
C ALA A 103 21.59 11.49 13.87
N ASN A 104 21.05 10.26 13.97
CA ASN A 104 19.74 9.95 14.56
C ASN A 104 19.80 9.54 16.04
N LEU A 105 20.98 9.38 16.65
CA LEU A 105 21.15 8.77 17.98
C LEU A 105 20.63 9.58 19.16
N SER A 106 20.09 10.78 18.99
CA SER A 106 19.65 11.58 20.13
C SER A 106 18.17 11.53 20.47
N THR A 107 17.32 11.03 19.57
CA THR A 107 15.86 10.79 19.73
C THR A 107 15.33 10.25 18.41
N PRO A 108 14.18 9.56 18.30
CA PRO A 108 13.53 9.30 17.02
C PRO A 108 13.05 10.65 16.44
N ALA A 109 13.97 11.44 15.97
CA ALA A 109 13.71 12.70 15.31
C ALA A 109 13.64 12.42 13.82
N ILE A 110 12.58 12.90 13.16
CA ILE A 110 12.51 12.93 11.71
C ILE A 110 13.68 13.77 11.19
N SER A 111 14.45 13.22 10.26
CA SER A 111 15.50 13.93 9.55
C SER A 111 15.21 13.93 8.04
N LEU A 112 15.75 14.92 7.35
CA LEU A 112 15.68 15.03 5.89
C LEU A 112 17.02 14.61 5.31
N LEU A 113 17.02 13.55 4.51
CA LEU A 113 18.22 13.09 3.80
C LEU A 113 18.13 13.54 2.35
N ALA A 114 18.99 14.46 1.93
CA ALA A 114 19.06 14.93 0.56
C ALA A 114 20.10 14.12 -0.23
N TYR A 115 19.63 13.39 -1.23
CA TYR A 115 20.44 12.66 -2.20
C TYR A 115 20.72 13.50 -3.44
N GLN A 116 19.85 14.46 -3.72
CA GLN A 116 20.00 15.44 -4.79
C GLN A 116 19.71 16.86 -4.25
N PRO A 117 20.40 17.90 -4.77
CA PRO A 117 20.18 19.27 -4.33
C PRO A 117 18.73 19.75 -4.48
N SER A 118 18.02 19.29 -5.53
CA SER A 118 16.61 19.61 -5.80
C SER A 118 15.64 19.11 -4.73
N PHE A 119 16.06 18.21 -3.84
CA PHE A 119 15.23 17.79 -2.72
C PHE A 119 14.88 18.96 -1.78
N ALA A 120 15.78 19.93 -1.63
CA ALA A 120 15.51 21.13 -0.83
C ALA A 120 14.36 21.98 -1.40
N ASP A 121 14.17 21.97 -2.73
CA ASP A 121 13.09 22.70 -3.39
C ASP A 121 11.72 22.03 -3.11
N ILE A 122 11.69 20.71 -2.99
CA ILE A 122 10.48 19.92 -2.72
C ILE A 122 10.05 20.09 -1.27
N ILE A 123 10.99 19.96 -0.35
CA ILE A 123 10.71 20.06 1.08
C ILE A 123 10.56 21.52 1.52
N GLY A 124 11.32 22.43 0.97
CA GLY A 124 11.36 23.83 1.39
C GLY A 124 12.25 24.07 2.62
N THR A 125 12.53 25.33 2.87
CA THR A 125 13.46 25.76 3.94
C THR A 125 12.82 25.87 5.32
N ASN A 126 11.48 25.82 5.37
CA ASN A 126 10.69 26.03 6.60
C ASN A 126 10.04 24.73 7.09
N ALA A 127 10.43 23.60 6.56
CA ALA A 127 9.85 22.32 6.94
C ALA A 127 10.10 22.04 8.43
N THR A 128 9.04 21.68 9.12
CA THR A 128 9.07 21.26 10.53
C THR A 128 8.38 19.91 10.65
N ALA A 129 8.77 19.15 11.65
CA ALA A 129 8.14 17.88 11.94
C ALA A 129 7.80 17.71 13.41
N ARG A 130 6.74 16.97 13.67
CA ARG A 130 6.36 16.55 15.01
C ARG A 130 5.61 15.24 15.00
N LYS A 131 5.72 14.51 16.09
CA LYS A 131 4.90 13.35 16.37
C LYS A 131 3.54 13.81 16.91
N ILE A 132 2.45 13.37 16.26
CA ILE A 132 1.08 13.67 16.65
C ILE A 132 0.59 12.66 17.69
N ALA A 133 0.83 11.37 17.43
CA ALA A 133 0.40 10.29 18.30
C ALA A 133 1.48 9.21 18.42
N ASP A 134 1.47 8.53 19.55
CA ASP A 134 2.31 7.37 19.86
C ASP A 134 1.46 6.43 20.72
N LEU A 135 1.01 5.34 20.14
CA LEU A 135 0.06 4.42 20.76
C LEU A 135 0.73 3.08 21.03
N ASP A 136 0.15 2.28 21.90
CA ASP A 136 0.62 0.94 22.24
C ASP A 136 0.13 -0.15 21.27
N TRP A 137 -0.61 0.24 20.22
CA TRP A 137 -1.12 -0.61 19.16
C TRP A 137 -0.92 0.02 17.78
N GLN A 138 -1.01 -0.77 16.71
CA GLN A 138 -0.64 -0.37 15.34
C GLN A 138 -1.81 0.36 14.64
N ALA A 139 -2.13 1.55 15.10
CA ALA A 139 -3.28 2.35 14.69
C ALA A 139 -3.13 3.05 13.32
N PHE A 140 -1.90 3.20 12.81
CA PHE A 140 -1.59 4.05 11.67
C PHE A 140 -0.82 3.24 10.63
N HIS A 141 -1.55 2.57 9.73
CA HIS A 141 -0.94 1.64 8.79
C HIS A 141 -1.18 2.05 7.33
N GLU A 142 -2.45 2.15 6.90
CA GLU A 142 -2.84 2.34 5.52
C GLU A 142 -3.97 3.37 5.35
N GLY A 143 -4.38 3.65 4.10
CA GLY A 143 -5.46 4.57 3.77
C GLY A 143 -4.99 6.01 3.70
N GLY A 144 -5.40 6.86 4.64
CA GLY A 144 -5.16 8.31 4.59
C GLY A 144 -6.23 9.06 3.80
N VAL A 145 -7.46 8.56 3.83
CA VAL A 145 -8.57 9.10 3.02
C VAL A 145 -9.17 10.33 3.68
N TYR A 146 -9.13 11.45 2.97
CA TYR A 146 -9.65 12.71 3.47
C TYR A 146 -11.17 12.83 3.29
N ASN A 147 -11.85 13.35 4.30
CA ASN A 147 -13.24 13.78 4.23
C ASN A 147 -13.33 15.29 4.45
N LYS A 148 -13.68 16.04 3.39
CA LYS A 148 -13.75 17.49 3.42
C LYS A 148 -14.89 18.03 4.30
N ARG A 149 -15.95 17.26 4.51
CA ARG A 149 -17.14 17.71 5.22
C ARG A 149 -16.87 18.09 6.68
N ASP A 150 -16.06 17.27 7.36
CA ASP A 150 -15.68 17.42 8.76
C ASP A 150 -14.18 17.59 8.95
N ASN A 151 -13.46 17.85 7.85
CA ASN A 151 -12.01 18.09 7.84
C ASN A 151 -11.24 17.00 8.59
N THR A 152 -11.53 15.72 8.26
CA THR A 152 -10.95 14.54 8.90
C THR A 152 -10.24 13.64 7.90
N MET A 153 -9.28 12.88 8.35
CA MET A 153 -8.58 11.87 7.59
C MET A 153 -8.79 10.49 8.23
N TYR A 154 -9.08 9.48 7.42
CA TYR A 154 -9.36 8.12 7.85
C TYR A 154 -8.17 7.23 7.53
N ILE A 155 -7.64 6.54 8.54
CA ILE A 155 -6.42 5.73 8.48
C ILE A 155 -6.78 4.34 9.01
N SER A 156 -6.51 3.27 8.26
CA SER A 156 -6.69 1.90 8.73
C SER A 156 -5.53 1.47 9.62
N SER A 157 -5.83 0.68 10.65
CA SER A 157 -4.81 0.04 11.48
C SER A 157 -4.19 -1.16 10.77
N ASN A 158 -3.07 -1.64 11.26
CA ASN A 158 -2.58 -2.95 10.88
C ASN A 158 -3.48 -4.06 11.50
N TYR A 159 -3.46 -5.24 10.88
CA TYR A 159 -4.12 -6.43 11.41
C TYR A 159 -3.58 -6.79 12.82
N GLN A 160 -4.49 -7.05 13.75
CA GLN A 160 -4.14 -7.37 15.13
C GLN A 160 -4.38 -8.85 15.44
N SER A 161 -5.60 -9.32 15.21
CA SER A 161 -6.02 -10.70 15.52
C SER A 161 -7.33 -11.05 14.82
N LEU A 162 -7.65 -12.33 14.71
CA LEU A 162 -8.96 -12.79 14.19
C LEU A 162 -10.17 -12.40 15.06
N ALA A 163 -9.95 -11.94 16.28
CA ALA A 163 -11.03 -11.56 17.18
C ALA A 163 -11.42 -10.08 17.02
N ASP A 164 -10.55 -9.28 16.40
CA ASP A 164 -10.70 -7.84 16.33
C ASP A 164 -10.51 -7.39 14.86
N ASN A 165 -11.57 -6.89 14.27
CA ASN A 165 -11.49 -6.27 12.93
C ASN A 165 -10.49 -5.11 12.93
N ILE A 166 -9.91 -4.83 11.76
CA ILE A 166 -9.07 -3.64 11.57
C ILE A 166 -9.87 -2.39 11.91
N ASN A 167 -9.32 -1.58 12.80
CA ASN A 167 -9.92 -0.31 13.21
C ASN A 167 -9.57 0.79 12.22
N ILE A 168 -10.48 1.75 12.06
CA ILE A 168 -10.22 3.00 11.35
C ILE A 168 -9.92 4.08 12.37
N THR A 169 -8.73 4.66 12.31
CA THR A 169 -8.37 5.86 13.06
C THR A 169 -8.83 7.08 12.27
N VAL A 170 -9.55 7.97 12.92
CA VAL A 170 -9.98 9.25 12.36
C VAL A 170 -9.15 10.36 12.98
N LEU A 171 -8.37 11.03 12.15
CA LEU A 171 -7.58 12.20 12.51
C LEU A 171 -8.37 13.46 12.16
N SER A 172 -8.62 14.33 13.12
CA SER A 172 -9.11 15.70 12.88
C SER A 172 -7.96 16.56 12.36
N LEU A 173 -8.15 17.25 11.24
CA LEU A 173 -7.15 18.19 10.71
C LEU A 173 -7.23 19.57 11.36
N ASP A 174 -8.27 19.85 12.16
CA ASP A 174 -8.44 21.11 12.85
C ASP A 174 -7.56 21.20 14.12
N ASP A 175 -7.56 20.12 14.91
CA ASP A 175 -6.87 20.08 16.21
C ASP A 175 -5.89 18.91 16.35
N LEU A 176 -5.76 18.06 15.33
CA LEU A 176 -4.93 16.86 15.25
C LEU A 176 -5.27 15.79 16.31
N SER A 177 -6.48 15.84 16.84
CA SER A 177 -6.99 14.78 17.71
C SER A 177 -7.28 13.51 16.90
N VAL A 178 -7.13 12.34 17.56
CA VAL A 178 -7.40 11.03 16.96
C VAL A 178 -8.50 10.31 17.74
N ARG A 179 -9.35 9.58 17.01
CA ARG A 179 -10.36 8.68 17.56
C ARG A 179 -10.48 7.44 16.69
N SER A 180 -11.00 6.35 17.21
CA SER A 180 -11.27 5.13 16.43
C SER A 180 -12.73 5.08 15.99
N THR A 181 -12.96 4.44 14.84
CA THR A 181 -14.28 4.07 14.33
C THR A 181 -14.22 2.74 13.59
N GLN A 182 -15.38 2.16 13.32
CA GLN A 182 -15.55 1.02 12.43
C GLN A 182 -16.77 1.28 11.53
N PHE A 183 -16.76 0.71 10.33
CA PHE A 183 -17.89 0.78 9.42
C PHE A 183 -18.57 -0.58 9.30
N PRO A 184 -19.90 -0.62 9.15
CA PRO A 184 -20.59 -1.87 8.84
C PRO A 184 -19.99 -2.54 7.60
N ASP A 185 -19.93 -3.87 7.58
CA ASP A 185 -19.46 -4.68 6.47
C ASP A 185 -17.99 -4.48 6.05
N LEU A 186 -17.20 -3.70 6.78
CA LEU A 186 -15.76 -3.50 6.60
C LEU A 186 -15.04 -4.30 7.69
N ALA A 187 -14.55 -5.49 7.33
CA ALA A 187 -13.90 -6.39 8.28
C ALA A 187 -12.43 -6.05 8.45
N GLU A 188 -11.65 -6.20 7.38
CA GLU A 188 -10.19 -6.06 7.40
C GLU A 188 -9.76 -4.96 6.42
N ALA A 189 -10.04 -3.71 6.79
CA ALA A 189 -9.70 -2.53 5.99
C ALA A 189 -8.20 -2.44 5.72
N ASN A 190 -7.84 -2.03 4.50
CA ASN A 190 -6.46 -1.72 4.12
C ASN A 190 -6.39 -0.36 3.44
N GLY A 191 -5.90 -0.25 2.19
CA GLY A 191 -5.88 0.99 1.46
C GLY A 191 -7.27 1.53 1.11
N GLY A 192 -7.34 2.80 0.82
CA GLY A 192 -8.59 3.47 0.47
C GLY A 192 -8.37 4.77 -0.30
N SER A 193 -9.43 5.31 -0.86
CA SER A 193 -9.42 6.52 -1.67
C SER A 193 -10.76 7.24 -1.59
N SER A 194 -10.77 8.52 -1.90
CA SER A 194 -11.99 9.26 -2.20
C SER A 194 -12.74 8.62 -3.37
N TYR A 195 -14.07 8.63 -3.34
CA TYR A 195 -14.88 7.97 -4.34
C TYR A 195 -16.06 8.80 -4.81
N TYR A 196 -16.16 8.90 -6.14
CA TYR A 196 -17.33 9.44 -6.84
C TYR A 196 -18.07 8.28 -7.52
N PRO A 197 -19.26 7.89 -6.99
CA PRO A 197 -20.12 6.93 -7.66
C PRO A 197 -20.51 7.38 -9.07
N PRO A 198 -20.89 6.45 -9.97
CA PRO A 198 -21.36 6.81 -11.30
C PRO A 198 -22.47 7.86 -11.26
N GLY A 199 -22.29 8.96 -12.01
CA GLY A 199 -23.22 10.09 -12.05
C GLY A 199 -23.09 11.10 -10.93
N ALA A 200 -22.16 10.95 -9.99
CA ALA A 200 -21.89 11.94 -8.97
C ALA A 200 -21.30 13.22 -9.59
N ASP A 201 -21.64 14.35 -8.98
CA ASP A 201 -21.10 15.67 -9.36
C ASP A 201 -19.62 15.78 -8.91
N GLN A 202 -18.72 15.74 -9.87
CA GLN A 202 -17.28 15.85 -9.61
C GLN A 202 -16.80 17.30 -9.36
N SER A 203 -17.69 18.31 -9.52
CA SER A 203 -17.39 19.68 -9.11
C SER A 203 -17.55 19.90 -7.59
N ALA A 204 -18.23 18.98 -6.91
CA ALA A 204 -18.35 18.94 -5.47
C ALA A 204 -17.28 18.00 -4.84
N PRO A 205 -17.01 18.12 -3.54
CA PRO A 205 -16.15 17.16 -2.85
C PRO A 205 -16.66 15.72 -2.99
N PRO A 206 -15.77 14.71 -2.94
CA PRO A 206 -16.16 13.30 -3.02
C PRO A 206 -17.26 12.97 -2.00
N PRO A 207 -18.40 12.41 -2.43
CA PRO A 207 -19.49 12.09 -1.52
C PRO A 207 -19.24 10.84 -0.67
N MET A 208 -18.31 9.99 -1.10
CA MET A 208 -18.02 8.71 -0.47
C MET A 208 -16.51 8.43 -0.42
N GLN A 209 -16.14 7.41 0.29
CA GLN A 209 -14.84 6.76 0.24
C GLN A 209 -15.00 5.35 -0.35
N VAL A 210 -13.95 4.82 -0.99
CA VAL A 210 -13.82 3.40 -1.32
C VAL A 210 -12.69 2.80 -0.52
N TRP A 211 -12.93 1.64 0.07
CA TRP A 211 -11.97 0.91 0.88
C TRP A 211 -11.71 -0.47 0.30
N CYS A 212 -10.45 -0.89 0.34
CA CYS A 212 -10.07 -2.27 0.18
C CYS A 212 -10.36 -3.00 1.49
N ASP A 213 -11.32 -3.90 1.46
CA ASP A 213 -11.58 -4.84 2.54
C ASP A 213 -10.90 -6.17 2.19
N GLN A 214 -9.87 -6.52 2.91
CA GLN A 214 -9.16 -7.78 2.70
C GLN A 214 -10.06 -8.98 2.97
N GLY A 215 -11.14 -8.79 3.76
CA GLY A 215 -12.00 -9.86 4.26
C GLY A 215 -11.26 -10.78 5.23
N ASP A 216 -11.97 -11.81 5.70
CA ASP A 216 -11.45 -12.84 6.60
C ASP A 216 -11.90 -14.25 6.17
N PHE A 217 -11.98 -15.23 7.09
CA PHE A 217 -12.50 -16.56 6.78
C PHE A 217 -14.00 -16.58 6.52
N ASP A 218 -14.75 -15.62 7.04
CA ASP A 218 -16.22 -15.53 6.99
C ASP A 218 -16.70 -14.45 6.01
N ALA A 219 -15.86 -13.44 5.71
CA ALA A 219 -16.15 -12.32 4.83
C ALA A 219 -15.31 -12.34 3.54
N TYR A 220 -15.93 -12.02 2.40
CA TYR A 220 -15.22 -11.91 1.12
C TYR A 220 -14.32 -10.68 1.10
N SER A 221 -13.15 -10.83 0.47
CA SER A 221 -12.34 -9.67 0.07
C SER A 221 -13.06 -8.88 -1.02
N LYS A 222 -13.14 -7.54 -0.87
CA LYS A 222 -13.98 -6.69 -1.72
C LYS A 222 -13.52 -5.24 -1.75
N LEU A 223 -14.00 -4.50 -2.75
CA LEU A 223 -14.04 -3.05 -2.65
C LEU A 223 -15.39 -2.64 -2.05
N LEU A 224 -15.34 -1.83 -1.00
CA LEU A 224 -16.49 -1.36 -0.26
C LEU A 224 -16.59 0.17 -0.35
N ALA A 225 -17.69 0.69 -0.88
CA ALA A 225 -18.00 2.11 -0.80
C ALA A 225 -18.58 2.45 0.57
N VAL A 226 -18.14 3.57 1.15
CA VAL A 226 -18.53 4.01 2.48
C VAL A 226 -18.92 5.48 2.44
N ASP A 227 -20.14 5.80 2.82
CA ASP A 227 -20.55 7.17 3.17
C ASP A 227 -20.26 7.39 4.67
N VAL A 228 -19.13 8.00 4.96
CA VAL A 228 -18.66 8.23 6.33
C VAL A 228 -19.55 9.16 7.15
N ASN A 229 -20.43 9.92 6.49
CA ASN A 229 -21.35 10.86 7.15
C ASN A 229 -22.65 10.19 7.60
N THR A 230 -23.08 9.14 6.88
CA THR A 230 -24.30 8.39 7.19
C THR A 230 -24.02 6.98 7.71
N ASN A 231 -22.77 6.57 7.69
CA ASN A 231 -22.31 5.23 8.06
C ASN A 231 -22.91 4.11 7.18
N LYS A 232 -23.29 4.45 5.94
CA LYS A 232 -23.79 3.50 4.96
C LYS A 232 -22.65 2.92 4.15
N THR A 233 -22.76 1.63 3.88
CA THR A 233 -21.78 0.85 3.11
C THR A 233 -22.45 0.16 1.92
N GLU A 234 -21.69 -0.02 0.84
CA GLU A 234 -22.13 -0.73 -0.37
C GLU A 234 -20.95 -1.50 -0.96
N PRO A 235 -21.03 -2.85 -1.06
CA PRO A 235 -20.02 -3.62 -1.75
C PRO A 235 -20.07 -3.34 -3.27
N LEU A 236 -18.96 -2.90 -3.85
CA LEU A 236 -18.85 -2.58 -5.26
C LEU A 236 -18.48 -3.80 -6.10
N ILE A 237 -17.53 -4.60 -5.62
CA ILE A 237 -17.08 -5.84 -6.28
C ILE A 237 -16.49 -6.79 -5.24
N ILE A 238 -16.84 -8.10 -5.34
CA ILE A 238 -16.46 -9.14 -4.36
C ILE A 238 -15.64 -10.28 -4.97
N GLY A 239 -15.28 -10.21 -6.24
CA GLY A 239 -14.53 -11.27 -6.91
C GLY A 239 -14.40 -11.07 -8.41
N PHE A 240 -13.67 -11.97 -9.05
CA PHE A 240 -13.38 -11.97 -10.47
C PHE A 240 -13.70 -13.32 -11.11
N ASN A 241 -14.56 -13.32 -12.13
CA ASN A 241 -14.96 -14.53 -12.86
C ASN A 241 -15.41 -15.71 -11.95
N GLY A 242 -16.22 -15.38 -10.93
CA GLY A 242 -16.75 -16.38 -9.98
C GLY A 242 -15.74 -16.88 -8.95
N ARG A 243 -14.58 -16.25 -8.81
CA ARG A 243 -13.55 -16.54 -7.80
C ARG A 243 -13.42 -15.36 -6.86
N ASN A 244 -13.17 -15.65 -5.59
CA ASN A 244 -12.92 -14.63 -4.60
C ASN A 244 -11.55 -13.96 -4.84
N PHE A 245 -11.47 -12.66 -4.57
CA PHE A 245 -10.19 -11.97 -4.44
C PHE A 245 -9.38 -12.55 -3.28
N SER A 246 -8.07 -12.42 -3.36
CA SER A 246 -7.14 -12.92 -2.34
C SER A 246 -7.18 -12.07 -1.08
N ALA A 247 -6.72 -10.84 -1.19
CA ALA A 247 -6.81 -9.79 -0.18
C ALA A 247 -6.55 -8.46 -0.89
N VAL A 248 -7.61 -7.79 -1.37
CA VAL A 248 -7.47 -6.50 -2.05
C VAL A 248 -6.76 -5.52 -1.14
N ASN A 249 -5.79 -4.76 -1.70
CA ASN A 249 -4.84 -4.04 -0.88
C ASN A 249 -4.96 -2.52 -1.02
N ASP A 250 -4.73 -1.93 -2.18
CA ASP A 250 -4.87 -0.48 -2.38
C ASP A 250 -5.71 -0.16 -3.62
N VAL A 251 -6.32 1.03 -3.65
CA VAL A 251 -7.27 1.44 -4.70
C VAL A 251 -7.16 2.92 -5.01
N ARG A 252 -7.25 3.27 -6.30
CA ARG A 252 -7.38 4.66 -6.77
C ARG A 252 -8.48 4.76 -7.81
N GLN A 253 -9.24 5.85 -7.75
CA GLN A 253 -10.21 6.18 -8.78
C GLN A 253 -9.56 7.01 -9.89
N HIS A 254 -9.71 6.58 -11.15
CA HIS A 254 -9.27 7.37 -12.30
C HIS A 254 -10.25 8.54 -12.50
N PRO A 255 -9.80 9.80 -12.43
CA PRO A 255 -10.71 10.95 -12.31
C PRO A 255 -11.51 11.23 -13.59
N VAL A 256 -11.00 10.83 -14.76
CA VAL A 256 -11.68 11.07 -16.04
C VAL A 256 -12.70 9.98 -16.36
N THR A 257 -12.35 8.70 -16.12
CA THR A 257 -13.22 7.57 -16.47
C THR A 257 -14.13 7.14 -15.32
N GLY A 258 -13.79 7.48 -14.09
CA GLY A 258 -14.48 7.02 -12.89
C GLY A 258 -14.17 5.59 -12.49
N ASP A 259 -13.28 4.91 -13.23
CA ASP A 259 -12.92 3.53 -12.97
C ASP A 259 -12.07 3.40 -11.71
N LEU A 260 -12.24 2.30 -11.01
CA LEU A 260 -11.42 1.94 -9.86
C LEU A 260 -10.28 1.01 -10.31
N TRP A 261 -9.06 1.40 -9.98
CA TRP A 261 -7.87 0.60 -10.22
C TRP A 261 -7.34 0.13 -8.87
N PHE A 262 -7.13 -1.17 -8.70
CA PHE A 262 -6.78 -1.73 -7.41
C PHE A 262 -5.85 -2.93 -7.51
N THR A 263 -5.15 -3.19 -6.43
CA THR A 263 -4.23 -4.31 -6.27
C THR A 263 -4.86 -5.43 -5.45
N ASP A 264 -4.54 -6.68 -5.80
CA ASP A 264 -4.94 -7.88 -5.06
C ASP A 264 -3.69 -8.71 -4.73
N ALA A 265 -3.34 -8.75 -3.47
CA ALA A 265 -2.17 -9.42 -2.91
C ALA A 265 -2.57 -10.63 -2.05
N GLU A 266 -1.63 -11.27 -1.38
CA GLU A 266 -1.88 -12.46 -0.55
C GLU A 266 -1.57 -12.23 0.93
N TYR A 267 -1.61 -10.97 1.40
CA TYR A 267 -1.24 -10.67 2.79
C TYR A 267 -2.14 -11.38 3.79
N GLY A 268 -3.46 -11.40 3.56
CA GLY A 268 -4.39 -12.08 4.44
C GLY A 268 -4.08 -13.57 4.61
N PHE A 269 -3.59 -14.25 3.56
CA PHE A 269 -3.12 -15.63 3.66
C PHE A 269 -1.82 -15.74 4.47
N TYR A 270 -0.86 -14.87 4.21
CA TYR A 270 0.42 -14.88 4.95
C TYR A 270 0.28 -14.50 6.42
N GLN A 271 -0.68 -13.64 6.73
CA GLN A 271 -1.02 -13.24 8.10
C GLN A 271 -2.02 -14.18 8.77
N HIS A 272 -2.45 -15.25 8.08
CA HIS A 272 -3.31 -16.33 8.59
C HIS A 272 -4.74 -15.91 8.96
N PHE A 273 -5.29 -14.89 8.33
CA PHE A 273 -6.71 -14.53 8.48
C PHE A 273 -7.54 -14.76 7.22
N ARG A 274 -6.93 -15.21 6.12
CA ARG A 274 -7.60 -15.56 4.86
C ARG A 274 -7.31 -17.00 4.42
N PRO A 275 -8.21 -17.66 3.70
CA PRO A 275 -7.91 -18.91 3.01
C PRO A 275 -6.90 -18.71 1.87
N ALA A 276 -6.38 -19.81 1.34
CA ALA A 276 -5.51 -19.78 0.16
C ALA A 276 -6.21 -19.08 -1.03
N SER A 277 -5.43 -18.30 -1.78
CA SER A 277 -5.90 -17.51 -2.91
C SER A 277 -6.54 -18.36 -4.02
N GLN A 278 -7.61 -17.87 -4.61
CA GLN A 278 -8.30 -18.47 -5.77
C GLN A 278 -7.92 -17.83 -7.10
N VAL A 279 -7.30 -16.66 -7.06
CA VAL A 279 -6.80 -15.90 -8.19
C VAL A 279 -5.33 -15.57 -7.98
N PRO A 280 -4.53 -15.41 -9.05
CA PRO A 280 -3.17 -14.89 -8.91
C PRO A 280 -3.19 -13.43 -8.44
N ARG A 281 -2.04 -12.97 -7.96
CA ARG A 281 -1.82 -11.58 -7.56
C ARG A 281 -1.81 -10.68 -8.78
N HIS A 282 -2.77 -9.78 -8.86
CA HIS A 282 -3.02 -8.96 -10.04
C HIS A 282 -3.23 -7.49 -9.68
N VAL A 283 -3.14 -6.64 -10.71
CA VAL A 283 -3.73 -5.32 -10.73
C VAL A 283 -5.00 -5.38 -11.56
N TYR A 284 -6.08 -4.88 -11.02
CA TYR A 284 -7.40 -4.88 -11.66
C TYR A 284 -7.84 -3.45 -12.00
N ARG A 285 -8.67 -3.34 -13.04
CA ARG A 285 -9.48 -2.17 -13.36
C ARG A 285 -10.94 -2.58 -13.33
N PHE A 286 -11.75 -1.83 -12.62
CA PHE A 286 -13.19 -2.04 -12.50
C PHE A 286 -13.94 -0.79 -12.93
N GLU A 287 -14.95 -0.95 -13.78
CA GLU A 287 -15.89 0.09 -14.21
C GLU A 287 -17.18 0.01 -13.38
N PRO A 288 -17.38 0.84 -12.36
CA PRO A 288 -18.58 0.75 -11.52
C PRO A 288 -19.89 0.99 -12.27
N ALA A 289 -19.84 1.79 -13.36
CA ALA A 289 -21.02 2.09 -14.17
C ALA A 289 -21.54 0.89 -14.98
N THR A 290 -20.68 -0.07 -15.33
CA THR A 290 -21.01 -1.18 -16.23
C THR A 290 -20.82 -2.56 -15.61
N GLY A 291 -20.07 -2.64 -14.51
CA GLY A 291 -19.67 -3.89 -13.88
C GLY A 291 -18.50 -4.60 -14.60
N VAL A 292 -17.90 -3.98 -15.61
CA VAL A 292 -16.74 -4.56 -16.31
C VAL A 292 -15.53 -4.58 -15.38
N VAL A 293 -14.89 -5.73 -15.28
CA VAL A 293 -13.63 -5.91 -14.55
C VAL A 293 -12.58 -6.57 -15.44
N GLN A 294 -11.35 -6.08 -15.36
CA GLN A 294 -10.23 -6.57 -16.17
C GLN A 294 -8.98 -6.69 -15.31
N VAL A 295 -8.19 -7.74 -15.55
CA VAL A 295 -6.79 -7.79 -15.15
C VAL A 295 -6.02 -6.87 -16.09
N VAL A 296 -5.31 -5.89 -15.56
CA VAL A 296 -4.53 -4.92 -16.34
C VAL A 296 -3.02 -5.11 -16.18
N ALA A 297 -2.58 -5.73 -15.09
CA ALA A 297 -1.19 -6.20 -14.93
C ALA A 297 -1.13 -7.49 -14.10
N ASP A 298 -0.14 -8.32 -14.42
CA ASP A 298 0.17 -9.58 -13.75
C ASP A 298 1.69 -9.73 -13.54
N GLY A 299 2.12 -10.87 -12.96
CA GLY A 299 3.52 -11.16 -12.76
C GLY A 299 4.22 -10.24 -11.75
N ILE A 300 3.47 -9.64 -10.83
CA ILE A 300 3.96 -8.88 -9.67
C ILE A 300 4.00 -9.84 -8.48
N GLN A 301 5.03 -9.77 -7.65
CA GLN A 301 5.16 -10.72 -6.55
C GLN A 301 4.16 -10.45 -5.42
N GLN A 302 4.00 -9.19 -5.02
CA GLN A 302 3.01 -8.72 -4.04
C GLN A 302 2.62 -7.29 -4.41
N PRO A 303 1.63 -7.10 -5.32
CA PRO A 303 1.18 -5.76 -5.68
C PRO A 303 0.53 -5.10 -4.48
N ASN A 304 1.00 -3.88 -4.14
CA ASN A 304 0.60 -3.15 -2.95
C ASN A 304 0.11 -1.75 -3.34
N GLY A 305 0.81 -0.68 -2.99
CA GLY A 305 0.43 0.68 -3.34
C GLY A 305 0.23 0.89 -4.84
N ILE A 306 -0.76 1.68 -5.20
CA ILE A 306 -1.11 2.01 -6.58
C ILE A 306 -1.40 3.51 -6.70
N GLU A 307 -0.81 4.18 -7.70
CA GLU A 307 -1.03 5.62 -7.88
C GLU A 307 -0.83 6.06 -9.33
N PHE A 308 -1.56 7.09 -9.75
CA PHE A 308 -1.44 7.73 -11.06
C PHE A 308 -0.41 8.86 -11.04
N SER A 309 0.27 9.07 -12.17
CA SER A 309 0.96 10.34 -12.42
C SER A 309 -0.04 11.51 -12.48
N PRO A 310 0.40 12.77 -12.23
CA PRO A 310 -0.51 13.92 -12.28
C PRO A 310 -1.24 14.11 -13.60
N ASP A 311 -0.63 13.69 -14.71
CA ASP A 311 -1.22 13.74 -16.06
C ASP A 311 -2.03 12.49 -16.43
N TYR A 312 -2.16 11.52 -15.53
CA TYR A 312 -2.88 10.24 -15.69
C TYR A 312 -2.40 9.37 -16.86
N LYS A 313 -1.16 9.53 -17.30
CA LYS A 313 -0.56 8.73 -18.38
C LYS A 313 0.31 7.59 -17.88
N THR A 314 0.69 7.62 -16.62
CA THR A 314 1.49 6.58 -15.98
C THR A 314 0.77 6.06 -14.74
N LEU A 315 0.79 4.74 -14.57
CA LEU A 315 0.40 4.08 -13.33
C LEU A 315 1.65 3.56 -12.63
N TYR A 316 1.80 3.87 -11.37
CA TYR A 316 2.81 3.31 -10.50
C TYR A 316 2.21 2.23 -9.63
N VAL A 317 2.93 1.11 -9.47
CA VAL A 317 2.53 -0.01 -8.60
C VAL A 317 3.75 -0.47 -7.83
N SER A 318 3.66 -0.49 -6.51
CA SER A 318 4.70 -1.06 -5.66
C SER A 318 4.60 -2.59 -5.63
N ASP A 319 5.75 -3.25 -5.53
CA ASP A 319 5.89 -4.70 -5.37
C ASP A 319 6.69 -4.98 -4.10
N THR A 320 6.00 -5.45 -3.09
CA THR A 320 6.54 -5.78 -1.78
C THR A 320 6.93 -7.26 -1.66
N GLY A 321 7.37 -7.87 -2.75
CA GLY A 321 7.75 -9.28 -2.80
C GLY A 321 8.88 -9.69 -1.86
N ALA A 322 9.65 -8.71 -1.34
CA ALA A 322 10.63 -8.90 -0.28
C ALA A 322 9.97 -9.26 1.06
N GLN A 323 8.68 -9.01 1.22
CA GLN A 323 7.90 -9.31 2.42
C GLN A 323 6.81 -10.33 2.09
N ARG A 324 6.98 -11.56 2.57
CA ARG A 324 5.98 -12.63 2.49
C ARG A 324 5.74 -13.19 3.90
N PHE A 325 6.08 -14.46 4.16
CA PHE A 325 6.05 -15.01 5.52
C PHE A 325 7.19 -14.46 6.39
N ASP A 326 8.30 -14.11 5.76
CA ASP A 326 9.50 -13.53 6.37
C ASP A 326 10.14 -12.52 5.41
N ALA A 327 11.06 -11.73 5.92
CA ALA A 327 11.82 -10.79 5.11
C ALA A 327 12.76 -11.54 4.16
N ASN A 328 12.65 -11.27 2.88
CA ASN A 328 13.50 -11.85 1.83
C ASN A 328 14.21 -10.74 1.06
N LEU A 329 15.47 -10.51 1.38
CA LEU A 329 16.32 -9.49 0.74
C LEU A 329 16.52 -9.69 -0.77
N THR A 330 16.16 -10.86 -1.31
CA THR A 330 16.21 -11.15 -2.75
C THR A 330 14.85 -11.05 -3.44
N GLY A 331 13.80 -10.72 -2.68
CA GLY A 331 12.46 -10.45 -3.21
C GLY A 331 12.37 -9.05 -3.80
N SER A 332 11.25 -8.78 -4.46
CA SER A 332 10.98 -7.45 -5.03
C SER A 332 10.81 -6.39 -3.94
N ALA A 333 11.51 -5.28 -4.07
CA ALA A 333 11.34 -4.05 -3.31
C ALA A 333 11.25 -2.88 -4.30
N THR A 334 10.33 -3.00 -5.27
CA THR A 334 10.35 -2.27 -6.53
C THR A 334 9.07 -1.46 -6.71
N ILE A 335 9.18 -0.27 -7.25
CA ILE A 335 8.05 0.43 -7.88
C ILE A 335 8.14 0.19 -9.38
N TYR A 336 7.08 -0.34 -9.98
CA TYR A 336 6.93 -0.46 -11.41
C TYR A 336 6.14 0.73 -11.96
N ALA A 337 6.52 1.20 -13.14
CA ALA A 337 5.74 2.16 -13.91
C ALA A 337 5.18 1.48 -15.16
N TYR A 338 3.96 1.85 -15.53
CA TYR A 338 3.24 1.40 -16.72
C TYR A 338 2.70 2.61 -17.48
N ASP A 339 2.75 2.61 -18.80
CA ASP A 339 2.03 3.59 -19.60
C ASP A 339 0.54 3.23 -19.63
N ILE A 340 -0.33 4.22 -19.43
CA ILE A 340 -1.79 4.06 -19.56
C ILE A 340 -2.17 4.33 -21.02
N VAL A 341 -2.79 3.34 -21.65
CA VAL A 341 -3.19 3.40 -23.06
C VAL A 341 -4.71 3.43 -23.19
N GLY A 342 -5.23 4.54 -23.74
CA GLY A 342 -6.67 4.74 -23.93
C GLY A 342 -7.47 4.69 -22.63
N ASP A 343 -6.86 5.14 -21.54
CA ASP A 343 -7.40 5.22 -20.20
C ASP A 343 -7.94 3.87 -19.63
N LYS A 344 -7.50 2.75 -20.19
CA LYS A 344 -8.07 1.42 -19.89
C LYS A 344 -7.07 0.28 -19.79
N ARG A 345 -5.89 0.42 -20.34
CA ARG A 345 -4.89 -0.66 -20.45
C ARG A 345 -3.54 -0.19 -20.01
N LEU A 346 -2.70 -1.12 -19.59
CA LEU A 346 -1.31 -0.88 -19.24
C LEU A 346 -0.38 -1.44 -20.32
N ALA A 347 0.67 -0.70 -20.60
CA ALA A 347 1.74 -1.09 -21.51
C ALA A 347 3.10 -0.71 -20.94
N ASN A 348 4.18 -1.16 -21.57
CA ASN A 348 5.56 -0.74 -21.29
C ASN A 348 5.95 -0.82 -19.81
N ARG A 349 5.65 -1.97 -19.16
CA ARG A 349 6.12 -2.22 -17.78
C ARG A 349 7.62 -1.99 -17.70
N ARG A 350 8.03 -1.18 -16.73
CA ARG A 350 9.44 -0.91 -16.44
C ARG A 350 9.66 -0.78 -14.94
N VAL A 351 10.86 -1.11 -14.50
CA VAL A 351 11.31 -0.74 -13.16
C VAL A 351 11.41 0.78 -13.13
N PHE A 352 10.71 1.39 -12.20
CA PHE A 352 10.80 2.83 -11.95
C PHE A 352 11.83 3.12 -10.85
N ALA A 353 11.68 2.48 -9.70
CA ALA A 353 12.57 2.67 -8.56
C ALA A 353 12.70 1.37 -7.76
N TYR A 354 13.74 1.32 -6.94
CA TYR A 354 14.00 0.25 -5.98
C TYR A 354 14.27 0.89 -4.61
N ALA A 355 13.60 0.40 -3.56
CA ALA A 355 13.84 0.87 -2.21
C ALA A 355 15.14 0.27 -1.65
N ASP A 356 15.99 1.12 -1.11
CA ASP A 356 17.27 0.72 -0.48
C ASP A 356 17.08 0.27 0.99
N SER A 357 15.90 0.52 1.56
CA SER A 357 15.52 0.13 2.92
C SER A 357 14.11 -0.45 2.91
N GLY A 358 13.96 -1.69 3.35
CA GLY A 358 12.69 -2.40 3.33
C GLY A 358 12.14 -2.61 1.93
N PHE A 359 10.92 -2.21 1.70
CA PHE A 359 10.19 -2.26 0.43
C PHE A 359 9.23 -1.08 0.33
N PRO A 360 8.89 -0.62 -0.88
CA PRO A 360 7.89 0.43 -1.05
C PRO A 360 6.50 -0.16 -0.81
N ASP A 361 5.74 0.44 0.10
CA ASP A 361 4.38 0.03 0.49
C ASP A 361 3.37 0.97 -0.16
N GLY A 362 2.76 1.92 0.54
CA GLY A 362 1.93 2.95 -0.06
C GLY A 362 2.71 3.89 -0.99
N VAL A 363 2.10 4.28 -2.10
CA VAL A 363 2.72 5.15 -3.12
C VAL A 363 1.78 6.30 -3.47
N HIS A 364 2.32 7.51 -3.53
CA HIS A 364 1.61 8.73 -3.97
C HIS A 364 2.47 9.55 -4.93
N THR A 365 1.84 10.49 -5.64
CA THR A 365 2.55 11.45 -6.49
C THR A 365 2.26 12.88 -6.07
N ASP A 366 3.26 13.76 -6.21
CA ASP A 366 3.03 15.20 -6.12
C ASP A 366 2.70 15.81 -7.50
N THR A 367 2.27 17.07 -7.50
CA THR A 367 1.87 17.77 -8.73
C THR A 367 3.03 18.02 -9.71
N ASP A 368 4.27 17.90 -9.29
CA ASP A 368 5.45 18.01 -10.14
C ASP A 368 5.89 16.66 -10.73
N GLY A 369 5.15 15.57 -10.40
CA GLY A 369 5.37 14.22 -10.92
C GLY A 369 6.40 13.42 -10.12
N ASN A 370 6.89 13.93 -8.99
CA ASN A 370 7.71 13.11 -8.13
C ASN A 370 6.86 12.00 -7.52
N VAL A 371 7.46 10.83 -7.38
CA VAL A 371 6.85 9.65 -6.77
C VAL A 371 7.36 9.50 -5.35
N TRP A 372 6.45 9.40 -4.43
CA TRP A 372 6.69 9.25 -3.01
C TRP A 372 6.28 7.82 -2.59
N GLY A 373 7.09 7.15 -1.79
CA GLY A 373 6.80 5.78 -1.32
C GLY A 373 7.12 5.60 0.15
N GLY A 374 6.20 5.02 0.89
CA GLY A 374 6.46 4.55 2.26
C GLY A 374 7.40 3.36 2.22
N CYS A 375 8.50 3.39 2.97
CA CYS A 375 9.56 2.39 2.93
C CYS A 375 10.05 2.02 4.35
N GLY A 376 11.05 1.15 4.42
CA GLY A 376 11.52 0.57 5.69
C GLY A 376 12.15 1.55 6.69
N ASP A 377 12.55 2.74 6.27
CA ASP A 377 13.18 3.75 7.11
C ASP A 377 12.49 5.13 7.06
N GLY A 378 11.32 5.22 6.41
CA GLY A 378 10.54 6.44 6.23
C GLY A 378 9.98 6.59 4.83
N VAL A 379 9.76 7.82 4.38
CA VAL A 379 9.21 8.11 3.03
C VAL A 379 10.34 8.46 2.08
N HIS A 380 10.43 7.74 0.98
CA HIS A 380 11.40 7.97 -0.09
C HIS A 380 10.74 8.80 -1.21
N ILE A 381 11.49 9.71 -1.82
CA ILE A 381 11.01 10.62 -2.86
C ILE A 381 11.91 10.50 -4.09
N TRP A 382 11.32 10.08 -5.23
CA TRP A 382 12.01 9.96 -6.52
C TRP A 382 11.47 10.98 -7.50
N ASN A 383 12.33 11.48 -8.38
CA ASN A 383 11.90 12.32 -9.51
C ASN A 383 11.17 11.47 -10.58
N PRO A 384 10.57 12.08 -11.62
CA PRO A 384 9.89 11.34 -12.70
C PRO A 384 10.77 10.34 -13.47
N ASP A 385 12.09 10.46 -13.38
CA ASP A 385 13.06 9.52 -13.98
C ASP A 385 13.43 8.34 -13.06
N GLY A 386 12.85 8.28 -11.84
CA GLY A 386 13.13 7.24 -10.84
C GLY A 386 14.44 7.46 -10.06
N ILE A 387 15.02 8.66 -10.12
CA ILE A 387 16.20 9.01 -9.33
C ILE A 387 15.78 9.41 -7.93
N LEU A 388 16.35 8.79 -6.90
CA LEU A 388 16.09 9.12 -5.51
C LEU A 388 16.59 10.56 -5.22
N LEU A 389 15.65 11.44 -4.89
CA LEU A 389 15.93 12.84 -4.54
C LEU A 389 16.28 13.00 -3.08
N GLY A 390 15.54 12.30 -2.22
CA GLY A 390 15.72 12.38 -0.77
C GLY A 390 14.74 11.51 0.00
N LYS A 391 14.84 11.62 1.32
CA LYS A 391 13.96 10.89 2.25
C LYS A 391 13.48 11.80 3.38
N ILE A 392 12.25 11.58 3.80
CA ILE A 392 11.79 11.91 5.15
C ILE A 392 12.14 10.68 5.99
N HIS A 393 13.27 10.73 6.67
CA HIS A 393 13.84 9.59 7.37
C HIS A 393 13.35 9.55 8.81
N LEU A 394 12.69 8.47 9.18
CA LEU A 394 12.13 8.22 10.51
C LEU A 394 13.00 7.26 11.34
N GLY A 395 13.86 6.46 10.68
CA GLY A 395 14.54 5.34 11.30
C GLY A 395 13.61 4.17 11.65
N GLU A 396 12.36 4.23 11.19
CA GLU A 396 11.35 3.18 11.31
C GLU A 396 10.49 3.11 10.04
N THR A 397 9.80 2.01 9.84
CA THR A 397 8.96 1.81 8.67
C THR A 397 7.84 2.84 8.60
N SER A 398 7.67 3.45 7.42
CA SER A 398 6.45 4.10 7.00
C SER A 398 5.72 3.17 6.05
N ASN A 399 4.56 2.65 6.43
CA ASN A 399 3.76 1.81 5.53
C ASN A 399 3.05 2.67 4.50
N ASN A 400 2.44 3.76 4.94
CA ASN A 400 1.80 4.71 4.06
C ASN A 400 1.96 6.15 4.59
N PHE A 401 1.46 7.11 3.86
CA PHE A 401 1.40 8.52 4.25
C PHE A 401 0.28 9.19 3.45
N ALA A 402 -0.12 10.39 3.83
CA ALA A 402 -1.13 11.14 3.08
C ALA A 402 -0.78 12.62 3.03
N PHE A 403 -1.03 13.22 1.86
CA PHE A 403 -0.89 14.65 1.67
C PHE A 403 -2.11 15.41 2.21
N ALA A 404 -1.83 16.59 2.76
CA ALA A 404 -2.80 17.65 3.01
C ALA A 404 -2.18 18.98 2.57
N PRO A 405 -2.95 20.09 2.45
CA PRO A 405 -2.38 21.36 2.02
C PRO A 405 -1.17 21.78 2.86
N GLY A 406 0.03 21.80 2.25
CA GLY A 406 1.30 22.17 2.89
C GLY A 406 1.81 21.18 3.95
N LYS A 407 1.29 19.96 3.98
CA LYS A 407 1.63 18.93 4.99
C LYS A 407 1.67 17.53 4.37
N VAL A 408 2.44 16.66 5.04
CA VAL A 408 2.39 15.21 4.86
C VAL A 408 2.22 14.57 6.24
N PHE A 409 1.21 13.71 6.37
CA PHE A 409 1.04 12.83 7.52
C PHE A 409 1.71 11.50 7.22
N VAL A 410 2.59 11.01 8.09
CA VAL A 410 3.37 9.79 7.87
C VAL A 410 2.93 8.73 8.88
N PHE A 411 2.59 7.54 8.38
CA PHE A 411 2.05 6.43 9.15
C PHE A 411 3.13 5.40 9.43
N SER A 412 3.45 5.20 10.71
CA SER A 412 4.47 4.27 11.17
C SER A 412 3.90 3.28 12.19
N ASN A 413 2.81 2.60 11.82
CA ASN A 413 2.11 1.65 12.67
C ASN A 413 1.69 2.23 14.04
N TYR A 414 2.61 2.32 14.99
CA TYR A 414 2.37 2.82 16.35
C TYR A 414 2.34 4.35 16.42
N ARG A 415 2.92 5.04 15.43
CA ARG A 415 3.16 6.48 15.45
C ARG A 415 2.58 7.18 14.25
N LEU A 416 2.03 8.35 14.53
CA LEU A 416 1.57 9.28 13.51
C LEU A 416 2.44 10.54 13.57
N TRP A 417 3.05 10.87 12.44
CA TRP A 417 3.88 12.05 12.29
C TRP A 417 3.25 13.05 11.33
N VAL A 418 3.55 14.32 11.50
CA VAL A 418 3.27 15.36 10.51
C VAL A 418 4.54 16.11 10.14
N VAL A 419 4.74 16.31 8.85
CA VAL A 419 5.73 17.23 8.29
C VAL A 419 4.96 18.41 7.67
N GLU A 420 5.22 19.62 8.16
CA GLU A 420 4.51 20.84 7.79
C GLU A 420 5.45 21.83 7.13
N GLY A 421 4.90 22.77 6.35
CA GLY A 421 5.66 23.80 5.65
C GLY A 421 6.45 23.30 4.44
N ILE A 422 6.03 22.16 3.87
CA ILE A 422 6.60 21.63 2.63
C ILE A 422 6.10 22.38 1.39
N ASN A 423 6.95 22.46 0.36
CA ASN A 423 6.58 23.07 -0.92
C ASN A 423 5.82 22.11 -1.84
N ALA A 424 6.02 20.79 -1.67
CA ALA A 424 5.31 19.79 -2.44
C ALA A 424 3.80 19.87 -2.21
N LEU A 425 3.03 19.59 -3.24
CA LEU A 425 1.58 19.45 -3.19
C LEU A 425 1.21 18.07 -3.75
N GLY A 426 0.58 17.23 -2.94
CA GLY A 426 0.10 15.93 -3.40
C GLY A 426 -0.95 16.09 -4.50
N ARG A 427 -0.93 15.22 -5.49
CA ARG A 427 -1.91 15.21 -6.60
C ARG A 427 -3.36 15.16 -6.07
N GLU A 428 -3.61 14.33 -5.08
CA GLU A 428 -4.92 14.14 -4.47
C GLU A 428 -5.45 15.39 -3.76
N VAL A 429 -4.57 16.25 -3.24
CA VAL A 429 -4.95 17.49 -2.56
C VAL A 429 -5.72 18.43 -3.49
N CYS A 430 -5.38 18.41 -4.77
CA CYS A 430 -6.05 19.25 -5.78
C CYS A 430 -7.55 18.99 -5.86
N LYS A 431 -7.96 17.74 -5.61
CA LYS A 431 -9.35 17.31 -5.69
C LYS A 431 -10.01 17.19 -4.31
N ASP A 432 -9.39 16.47 -3.41
CA ASP A 432 -9.99 16.09 -2.13
C ASP A 432 -10.15 17.30 -1.19
N PHE A 433 -9.19 18.21 -1.22
CA PHE A 433 -9.20 19.41 -0.38
C PHE A 433 -9.76 20.66 -1.08
N GLY A 434 -10.20 20.53 -2.35
CA GLY A 434 -10.74 21.65 -3.13
C GLY A 434 -9.70 22.76 -3.37
N ALA A 435 -8.45 22.37 -3.55
CA ALA A 435 -7.35 23.25 -3.88
C ALA A 435 -7.24 23.50 -5.40
N ASP A 436 -8.31 23.26 -6.17
CA ASP A 436 -8.32 23.43 -7.63
C ASP A 436 -7.94 24.84 -8.10
N SER A 437 -8.05 25.85 -7.20
CA SER A 437 -7.58 27.21 -7.46
C SER A 437 -6.05 27.36 -7.34
N ASP A 438 -5.34 26.38 -6.80
CA ASP A 438 -3.89 26.37 -6.76
C ASP A 438 -3.34 26.13 -8.18
N PRO A 439 -2.50 27.05 -8.71
CA PRO A 439 -1.98 26.91 -10.08
C PRO A 439 -1.19 25.62 -10.31
N ARG A 440 -0.71 24.96 -9.27
CA ARG A 440 -0.06 23.65 -9.36
C ARG A 440 -1.03 22.53 -9.71
N CYS A 441 -2.31 22.68 -9.40
CA CYS A 441 -3.36 21.70 -9.73
C CYS A 441 -3.76 21.71 -11.21
N SER A 442 -3.35 22.72 -11.97
CA SER A 442 -3.68 22.86 -13.40
C SER A 442 -2.57 22.42 -14.37
N LYS A 443 -1.51 21.81 -13.84
CA LYS A 443 -0.36 21.33 -14.64
C LYS A 443 -0.64 20.04 -15.39
#